data_799364d92a7a2c342d7f57ad45459b5a
#
_entry.id   799364d92a7a2c342d7f57ad45459b5a
#
_cell.length_a   1.000
_cell.length_b   1.000
_cell.length_c   1.000
_cell.angle_alpha   90.00
_cell.angle_beta   90.00
_cell.angle_gamma   90.00
#
_symmetry.space_group_name_H-M   'P 1'
#
loop_
_entity.id
_entity.type
_entity.pdbx_description
1 polymer ?
#
loop_
_entity_poly.entity_id
_entity_poly.type
_entity_poly.pdbx_seq_one_letter_code
_entity_poly.pdbx_strand_id
1 'polypeptide(L)'
;MALAHLAAEHDAGPVRLRLRVRGAVQGVGFRPFAYGLATQLALSGFVRNGPDGVVLEVEGARAGEFLERLRGAPPPLARIDAIDVERIAPVNTDGFAIAASEHGLARTRIVPDAAVCENCLDELFDPASRFYLYPFVTCTHCGPRFTLTRRLPYDRPQTSMAPFAMCAACARDYRDPVNRRFHAEPIGCPDCGPLLSHAIATIVDAIRAGRIV
;
A
#
# COMPACT_ATOMS: atom_id res chain seq x y z
N MET A 1 -19.33 2.81 -24.64
CA MET A 1 -20.43 3.79 -24.75
C MET A 1 -21.21 4.04 -23.44
N ALA A 2 -20.68 3.74 -22.26
CA ALA A 2 -21.37 3.96 -20.97
C ALA A 2 -20.83 5.17 -20.16
N LEU A 3 -19.94 5.99 -20.72
CA LEU A 3 -19.28 7.10 -20.01
C LEU A 3 -19.93 8.48 -20.25
N ALA A 4 -20.89 8.58 -21.15
CA ALA A 4 -21.50 9.87 -21.52
C ALA A 4 -22.68 10.29 -20.62
N HIS A 5 -23.15 9.45 -19.69
CA HIS A 5 -24.34 9.74 -18.87
C HIS A 5 -24.05 10.22 -17.45
N LEU A 6 -22.78 10.27 -17.02
CA LEU A 6 -22.40 10.74 -15.67
C LEU A 6 -22.04 12.25 -15.60
N ALA A 7 -22.06 12.96 -16.73
CA ALA A 7 -21.62 14.35 -16.81
C ALA A 7 -22.75 15.41 -16.73
N ALA A 8 -23.99 15.02 -16.52
CA ALA A 8 -25.13 15.97 -16.58
C ALA A 8 -26.17 15.70 -15.50
N GLU A 9 -25.80 15.86 -14.23
CA GLU A 9 -26.76 16.23 -13.18
C GLU A 9 -25.96 16.97 -12.10
N HIS A 10 -25.97 18.29 -12.11
CA HIS A 10 -25.56 19.16 -11.01
C HIS A 10 -26.61 19.03 -9.89
N ASP A 11 -26.67 17.86 -9.26
CA ASP A 11 -27.36 17.71 -8.00
C ASP A 11 -26.42 18.22 -6.90
N ALA A 12 -26.79 19.32 -6.23
CA ALA A 12 -25.94 20.07 -5.31
C ALA A 12 -25.66 19.37 -3.96
N GLY A 13 -25.87 18.05 -3.89
CA GLY A 13 -25.63 17.24 -2.70
C GLY A 13 -24.32 16.43 -2.75
N PRO A 14 -23.87 15.92 -1.60
CA PRO A 14 -22.68 15.05 -1.57
C PRO A 14 -22.95 13.77 -2.39
N VAL A 15 -22.05 13.46 -3.31
CA VAL A 15 -22.09 12.22 -4.09
C VAL A 15 -21.31 11.15 -3.33
N ARG A 16 -21.91 9.95 -3.16
CA ARG A 16 -21.21 8.79 -2.65
C ARG A 16 -21.04 7.74 -3.72
N LEU A 17 -19.79 7.33 -3.93
CA LEU A 17 -19.42 6.30 -4.89
C LEU A 17 -18.81 5.10 -4.14
N ARG A 18 -19.26 3.90 -4.52
CA ARG A 18 -18.57 2.66 -4.20
C ARG A 18 -17.76 2.24 -5.41
N LEU A 19 -16.46 2.01 -5.20
CA LEU A 19 -15.53 1.60 -6.23
C LEU A 19 -14.99 0.19 -5.90
N ARG A 20 -15.01 -0.70 -6.91
CA ARG A 20 -14.35 -2.01 -6.83
C ARG A 20 -13.22 -2.02 -7.84
N VAL A 21 -11.98 -1.95 -7.35
CA VAL A 21 -10.78 -1.85 -8.17
C VAL A 21 -10.14 -3.23 -8.28
N ARG A 22 -10.07 -3.76 -9.50
CA ARG A 22 -9.46 -5.05 -9.82
C ARG A 22 -8.12 -4.86 -10.52
N GLY A 23 -7.20 -5.79 -10.30
CA GLY A 23 -5.86 -5.77 -10.88
C GLY A 23 -4.77 -6.07 -9.85
N ALA A 24 -3.55 -5.66 -10.15
CA ALA A 24 -2.43 -5.72 -9.23
C ALA A 24 -2.45 -4.46 -8.32
N VAL A 25 -3.34 -4.46 -7.33
CA VAL A 25 -3.64 -3.30 -6.47
C VAL A 25 -3.43 -3.54 -4.97
N GLN A 26 -2.98 -4.74 -4.58
CA GLN A 26 -2.58 -5.05 -3.21
C GLN A 26 -1.06 -5.16 -3.09
N GLY A 27 -0.49 -4.71 -1.96
CA GLY A 27 0.95 -4.71 -1.73
C GLY A 27 1.75 -3.65 -2.51
N VAL A 28 1.09 -2.69 -3.15
CA VAL A 28 1.68 -1.68 -4.04
C VAL A 28 1.50 -0.25 -3.53
N GLY A 29 1.14 -0.06 -2.25
CA GLY A 29 0.85 1.25 -1.69
C GLY A 29 -0.51 1.84 -2.12
N PHE A 30 -1.42 1.03 -2.65
CA PHE A 30 -2.71 1.50 -3.17
C PHE A 30 -3.62 2.07 -2.07
N ARG A 31 -3.73 1.40 -0.91
CA ARG A 31 -4.51 1.90 0.23
C ARG A 31 -3.98 3.25 0.76
N PRO A 32 -2.66 3.41 1.04
CA PRO A 32 -2.05 4.70 1.36
C PRO A 32 -2.31 5.80 0.32
N PHE A 33 -2.16 5.47 -0.94
CA PHE A 33 -2.41 6.40 -2.05
C PHE A 33 -3.87 6.88 -2.07
N ALA A 34 -4.84 5.95 -2.01
CA ALA A 34 -6.26 6.28 -1.99
C ALA A 34 -6.63 7.12 -0.76
N TYR A 35 -6.05 6.81 0.41
CA TYR A 35 -6.22 7.59 1.63
C TYR A 35 -5.71 9.03 1.45
N GLY A 36 -4.48 9.21 0.96
CA GLY A 36 -3.90 10.52 0.72
C GLY A 36 -4.70 11.35 -0.27
N LEU A 37 -5.15 10.72 -1.37
CA LEU A 37 -5.98 11.37 -2.39
C LEU A 37 -7.34 11.80 -1.82
N ALA A 38 -8.02 10.94 -1.06
CA ALA A 38 -9.31 11.26 -0.43
C ALA A 38 -9.17 12.40 0.58
N THR A 39 -8.10 12.40 1.39
CA THR A 39 -7.80 13.47 2.35
C THR A 39 -7.55 14.81 1.65
N GLN A 40 -6.76 14.83 0.56
CA GLN A 40 -6.52 16.04 -0.25
C GLN A 40 -7.78 16.62 -0.86
N LEU A 41 -8.75 15.77 -1.19
CA LEU A 41 -10.04 16.15 -1.78
C LEU A 41 -11.13 16.42 -0.74
N ALA A 42 -10.80 16.34 0.55
CA ALA A 42 -11.72 16.48 1.68
C ALA A 42 -12.94 15.54 1.56
N LEU A 43 -12.69 14.28 1.16
CA LEU A 43 -13.70 13.24 1.06
C LEU A 43 -13.77 12.41 2.32
N SER A 44 -14.96 11.92 2.64
CA SER A 44 -15.16 10.91 3.68
C SER A 44 -15.30 9.51 3.08
N GLY A 45 -15.19 8.47 3.95
CA GLY A 45 -15.36 7.09 3.55
C GLY A 45 -14.21 6.17 3.97
N PHE A 46 -13.94 5.16 3.15
CA PHE A 46 -12.89 4.19 3.46
C PHE A 46 -12.28 3.54 2.23
N VAL A 47 -11.11 2.93 2.44
CA VAL A 47 -10.47 1.98 1.52
C VAL A 47 -10.09 0.72 2.27
N ARG A 48 -10.33 -0.46 1.67
CA ARG A 48 -9.91 -1.76 2.22
C ARG A 48 -9.51 -2.74 1.13
N ASN A 49 -8.66 -3.71 1.48
CA ASN A 49 -8.44 -4.86 0.63
C ASN A 49 -9.67 -5.78 0.68
N GLY A 50 -9.96 -6.41 -0.45
CA GLY A 50 -10.99 -7.44 -0.58
C GLY A 50 -10.46 -8.63 -1.38
N PRO A 51 -11.26 -9.71 -1.50
CA PRO A 51 -10.84 -10.93 -2.20
C PRO A 51 -10.47 -10.68 -3.68
N ASP A 52 -11.18 -9.76 -4.34
CA ASP A 52 -11.03 -9.49 -5.78
C ASP A 52 -10.17 -8.26 -6.10
N GLY A 53 -9.59 -7.59 -5.08
CA GLY A 53 -8.80 -6.36 -5.24
C GLY A 53 -9.00 -5.39 -4.09
N VAL A 54 -9.36 -4.14 -4.39
CA VAL A 54 -9.58 -3.09 -3.39
C VAL A 54 -11.00 -2.54 -3.52
N VAL A 55 -11.65 -2.36 -2.36
CA VAL A 55 -12.98 -1.72 -2.26
C VAL A 55 -12.80 -0.37 -1.61
N LEU A 56 -13.43 0.66 -2.21
CA LEU A 56 -13.46 2.02 -1.67
C LEU A 56 -14.91 2.50 -1.64
N GLU A 57 -15.22 3.31 -0.65
CA GLU A 57 -16.37 4.19 -0.68
C GLU A 57 -15.87 5.60 -0.44
N VAL A 58 -16.26 6.53 -1.30
CA VAL A 58 -15.87 7.94 -1.23
C VAL A 58 -17.12 8.80 -1.29
N GLU A 59 -17.24 9.76 -0.38
CA GLU A 59 -18.38 10.65 -0.27
C GLU A 59 -17.91 12.10 -0.19
N GLY A 60 -18.52 12.96 -1.01
CA GLY A 60 -18.28 14.40 -1.04
C GLY A 60 -18.43 15.00 -2.43
N ALA A 61 -18.35 16.32 -2.54
CA ALA A 61 -18.56 17.05 -3.81
C ALA A 61 -17.50 16.71 -4.88
N ARG A 62 -16.31 16.28 -4.45
CA ARG A 62 -15.17 15.98 -5.36
C ARG A 62 -14.98 14.48 -5.62
N ALA A 63 -15.99 13.64 -5.37
CA ALA A 63 -15.91 12.20 -5.58
C ALA A 63 -15.63 11.82 -7.06
N GLY A 64 -16.12 12.60 -8.02
CA GLY A 64 -15.79 12.44 -9.45
C GLY A 64 -14.32 12.69 -9.75
N GLU A 65 -13.75 13.77 -9.24
CA GLU A 65 -12.32 14.08 -9.38
C GLU A 65 -11.43 13.01 -8.74
N PHE A 66 -11.84 12.49 -7.59
CA PHE A 66 -11.15 11.35 -6.98
C PHE A 66 -11.04 10.17 -7.94
N LEU A 67 -12.15 9.79 -8.59
CA LEU A 67 -12.17 8.68 -9.55
C LEU A 67 -11.25 8.94 -10.75
N GLU A 68 -11.24 10.14 -11.29
CA GLU A 68 -10.35 10.53 -12.39
C GLU A 68 -8.87 10.43 -11.99
N ARG A 69 -8.50 11.00 -10.85
CA ARG A 69 -7.12 10.98 -10.35
C ARG A 69 -6.67 9.57 -9.93
N LEU A 70 -7.57 8.76 -9.36
CA LEU A 70 -7.30 7.37 -9.03
C LEU A 70 -6.92 6.54 -10.27
N ARG A 71 -7.58 6.81 -11.41
CA ARG A 71 -7.29 6.16 -12.70
C ARG A 71 -6.02 6.68 -13.35
N GLY A 72 -5.82 7.99 -13.31
CA GLY A 72 -4.78 8.67 -14.08
C GLY A 72 -3.37 8.56 -13.51
N ALA A 73 -3.23 8.39 -12.18
CA ALA A 73 -1.93 8.40 -11.51
C ALA A 73 -1.84 7.39 -10.36
N PRO A 74 -2.03 6.09 -10.63
CA PRO A 74 -1.90 5.06 -9.60
C PRO A 74 -0.43 4.93 -9.12
N PRO A 75 -0.19 4.31 -7.96
CA PRO A 75 1.17 4.03 -7.49
C PRO A 75 2.01 3.27 -8.53
N PRO A 76 3.35 3.45 -8.58
CA PRO A 76 4.20 2.92 -9.65
C PRO A 76 4.12 1.40 -9.89
N LEU A 77 3.86 0.63 -8.83
CA LEU A 77 3.72 -0.83 -8.92
C LEU A 77 2.28 -1.29 -9.14
N ALA A 78 1.31 -0.37 -9.08
CA ALA A 78 -0.09 -0.70 -9.25
C ALA A 78 -0.45 -0.86 -10.73
N ARG A 79 -1.29 -1.87 -11.01
CA ARG A 79 -1.94 -2.01 -12.30
C ARG A 79 -3.44 -2.19 -12.08
N ILE A 80 -4.21 -1.24 -12.58
CA ILE A 80 -5.66 -1.28 -12.55
C ILE A 80 -6.14 -1.93 -13.83
N ASP A 81 -6.79 -3.10 -13.72
CA ASP A 81 -7.38 -3.80 -14.86
C ASP A 81 -8.85 -3.33 -15.08
N ALA A 82 -9.58 -3.05 -13.99
CA ALA A 82 -10.96 -2.54 -14.06
C ALA A 82 -11.35 -1.78 -12.79
N ILE A 83 -12.26 -0.82 -12.93
CA ILE A 83 -12.95 -0.14 -11.83
C ILE A 83 -14.46 -0.20 -12.11
N ASP A 84 -15.18 -0.95 -11.27
CA ASP A 84 -16.62 -0.90 -11.23
C ASP A 84 -17.02 0.25 -10.32
N VAL A 85 -17.92 1.11 -10.79
CA VAL A 85 -18.40 2.31 -10.08
C VAL A 85 -19.89 2.18 -9.86
N GLU A 86 -20.30 2.32 -8.61
CA GLU A 86 -21.70 2.31 -8.19
C GLU A 86 -22.00 3.60 -7.41
N ARG A 87 -23.03 4.35 -7.78
CA ARG A 87 -23.53 5.46 -6.98
C ARG A 87 -24.44 4.90 -5.89
N ILE A 88 -24.12 5.22 -4.65
CA ILE A 88 -24.86 4.73 -3.47
C ILE A 88 -25.38 5.92 -2.64
N ALA A 89 -26.31 5.66 -1.72
CA ALA A 89 -26.88 6.69 -0.86
C ALA A 89 -25.81 7.30 0.06
N PRO A 90 -25.74 8.64 0.18
CA PRO A 90 -24.88 9.32 1.16
C PRO A 90 -25.21 8.89 2.58
N VAL A 91 -24.19 8.83 3.45
CA VAL A 91 -24.34 8.51 4.89
C VAL A 91 -23.85 9.62 5.80
N ASN A 92 -23.23 10.69 5.21
CA ASN A 92 -22.74 11.87 5.90
C ASN A 92 -21.79 11.54 7.08
N THR A 93 -20.85 10.63 6.84
CA THR A 93 -19.78 10.32 7.80
C THR A 93 -18.60 11.27 7.63
N ASP A 94 -17.88 11.52 8.70
CA ASP A 94 -16.68 12.36 8.69
C ASP A 94 -15.40 11.51 8.48
N GLY A 95 -14.44 12.11 7.75
CA GLY A 95 -13.11 11.59 7.57
C GLY A 95 -13.02 10.37 6.65
N PHE A 96 -11.78 10.02 6.30
CA PHE A 96 -11.46 8.87 5.46
C PHE A 96 -10.55 7.90 6.21
N ALA A 97 -10.78 6.60 6.09
CA ALA A 97 -10.06 5.57 6.83
C ALA A 97 -9.53 4.44 5.95
N ILE A 98 -8.40 3.83 6.35
CA ILE A 98 -8.02 2.51 5.88
C ILE A 98 -8.70 1.49 6.79
N ALA A 99 -9.74 0.84 6.28
CA ALA A 99 -10.52 -0.13 7.04
C ALA A 99 -9.89 -1.52 7.03
N ALA A 100 -10.34 -2.39 7.94
CA ALA A 100 -9.94 -3.79 7.99
C ALA A 100 -10.25 -4.50 6.67
N SER A 101 -9.35 -5.40 6.26
CA SER A 101 -9.50 -6.15 5.02
C SER A 101 -10.66 -7.14 5.12
N GLU A 102 -11.34 -7.35 4.00
CA GLU A 102 -12.39 -8.36 3.86
C GLU A 102 -11.77 -9.70 3.46
N HIS A 103 -12.11 -10.76 4.20
CA HIS A 103 -11.62 -12.10 3.92
C HIS A 103 -12.56 -12.84 2.95
N GLY A 104 -11.97 -13.70 2.11
CA GLY A 104 -12.71 -14.50 1.13
C GLY A 104 -11.77 -15.30 0.24
N LEU A 105 -12.33 -16.04 -0.72
CA LEU A 105 -11.52 -16.71 -1.75
C LEU A 105 -10.85 -15.67 -2.64
N ALA A 106 -9.54 -15.58 -2.53
CA ALA A 106 -8.75 -14.57 -3.22
C ALA A 106 -8.72 -14.83 -4.74
N ARG A 107 -9.05 -13.78 -5.51
CA ARG A 107 -9.00 -13.75 -6.99
C ARG A 107 -8.09 -12.64 -7.51
N THR A 108 -7.53 -11.82 -6.60
CA THR A 108 -6.55 -10.80 -6.96
C THR A 108 -5.14 -11.39 -7.10
N ARG A 109 -4.24 -10.64 -7.72
CA ARG A 109 -2.85 -11.05 -7.94
C ARG A 109 -1.93 -10.35 -6.96
N ILE A 110 -0.89 -11.10 -6.52
CA ILE A 110 0.25 -10.52 -5.81
C ILE A 110 1.24 -10.04 -6.87
N VAL A 111 1.76 -8.83 -6.70
CA VAL A 111 2.83 -8.33 -7.57
C VAL A 111 4.15 -9.05 -7.28
N PRO A 112 5.05 -9.19 -8.26
CA PRO A 112 6.42 -9.63 -8.03
C PRO A 112 7.13 -8.75 -7.01
N ASP A 113 8.22 -9.25 -6.46
CA ASP A 113 9.15 -8.46 -5.66
C ASP A 113 9.73 -7.33 -6.52
N ALA A 114 9.88 -6.16 -5.94
CA ALA A 114 10.47 -5.00 -6.59
C ALA A 114 11.89 -4.74 -6.06
N ALA A 115 12.77 -4.25 -6.92
CA ALA A 115 14.07 -3.75 -6.51
C ALA A 115 13.91 -2.65 -5.46
N VAL A 116 14.93 -2.49 -4.62
CA VAL A 116 15.01 -1.39 -3.65
C VAL A 116 14.98 -0.04 -4.41
N CYS A 117 14.18 0.91 -3.95
CA CYS A 117 14.09 2.24 -4.56
C CYS A 117 15.20 3.17 -4.05
N GLU A 118 15.47 4.24 -4.80
CA GLU A 118 16.51 5.22 -4.47
C GLU A 118 16.39 5.76 -3.04
N ASN A 119 15.21 6.20 -2.63
CA ASN A 119 15.00 6.69 -1.25
C ASN A 119 15.32 5.64 -0.17
N CYS A 120 15.13 4.35 -0.44
CA CYS A 120 15.52 3.28 0.49
C CYS A 120 17.02 3.01 0.42
N LEU A 121 17.66 3.17 -0.75
CA LEU A 121 19.11 3.11 -0.89
C LEU A 121 19.78 4.27 -0.16
N ASP A 122 19.27 5.48 -0.28
CA ASP A 122 19.78 6.65 0.44
C ASP A 122 19.77 6.39 1.95
N GLU A 123 18.65 5.91 2.51
CA GLU A 123 18.59 5.55 3.93
C GLU A 123 19.50 4.38 4.31
N LEU A 124 19.69 3.41 3.41
CA LEU A 124 20.57 2.26 3.64
C LEU A 124 22.04 2.69 3.80
N PHE A 125 22.46 3.72 3.08
CA PHE A 125 23.84 4.19 3.07
C PHE A 125 24.07 5.47 3.89
N ASP A 126 23.02 6.07 4.45
CA ASP A 126 23.14 7.22 5.35
C ASP A 126 23.45 6.79 6.78
N PRO A 127 24.66 7.11 7.33
CA PRO A 127 25.02 6.78 8.71
C PRO A 127 24.09 7.40 9.78
N ALA A 128 23.35 8.47 9.44
CA ALA A 128 22.38 9.09 10.35
C ALA A 128 21.01 8.40 10.31
N SER A 129 20.77 7.53 9.35
CA SER A 129 19.52 6.79 9.21
C SER A 129 19.44 5.62 10.19
N ARG A 130 18.26 5.42 10.78
CA ARG A 130 17.98 4.20 11.57
C ARG A 130 17.97 2.92 10.75
N PHE A 131 18.00 3.02 9.42
CA PHE A 131 18.08 1.92 8.47
C PHE A 131 19.50 1.72 7.90
N TYR A 132 20.51 2.43 8.46
CA TYR A 132 21.87 2.31 8.00
C TYR A 132 22.35 0.86 8.01
N LEU A 133 22.85 0.40 6.86
CA LEU A 133 23.28 -0.98 6.60
C LEU A 133 22.24 -2.06 6.94
N TYR A 134 20.96 -1.73 6.98
CA TYR A 134 19.89 -2.69 7.19
C TYR A 134 19.40 -3.28 5.86
N PRO A 135 19.78 -4.52 5.50
CA PRO A 135 19.56 -5.06 4.15
C PRO A 135 18.08 -5.34 3.81
N PHE A 136 17.21 -5.37 4.82
CA PHE A 136 15.77 -5.58 4.65
C PHE A 136 14.97 -4.27 4.64
N VAL A 137 15.65 -3.14 4.37
CA VAL A 137 14.98 -1.85 4.24
C VAL A 137 13.97 -1.88 3.09
N THR A 138 12.77 -1.36 3.32
CA THR A 138 11.67 -1.36 2.34
C THR A 138 10.69 -0.24 2.62
N CYS A 139 9.86 0.08 1.62
CA CYS A 139 8.72 1.01 1.74
C CYS A 139 7.51 0.47 0.96
N THR A 140 6.46 1.29 0.79
CA THR A 140 5.28 0.91 0.01
C THR A 140 5.55 0.71 -1.49
N HIS A 141 6.67 1.22 -2.02
CA HIS A 141 7.01 1.22 -3.45
C HIS A 141 8.15 0.26 -3.83
N CYS A 142 8.76 -0.46 -2.89
CA CYS A 142 9.89 -1.35 -3.17
C CYS A 142 9.96 -2.54 -2.22
N GLY A 143 10.88 -3.46 -2.50
CA GLY A 143 11.17 -4.62 -1.68
C GLY A 143 10.25 -5.82 -1.95
N PRO A 144 10.25 -6.81 -1.06
CA PRO A 144 9.55 -8.06 -1.27
C PRO A 144 8.03 -7.91 -1.16
N ARG A 145 7.32 -8.66 -1.99
CA ARG A 145 5.85 -8.77 -2.02
C ARG A 145 5.45 -10.24 -2.15
N PHE A 146 5.77 -10.85 -3.30
CA PHE A 146 5.47 -12.25 -3.56
C PHE A 146 6.18 -13.18 -2.57
N THR A 147 7.49 -13.00 -2.39
CA THR A 147 8.31 -13.90 -1.55
C THR A 147 7.93 -13.90 -0.07
N LEU A 148 7.31 -12.83 0.42
CA LEU A 148 6.89 -12.78 1.82
C LEU A 148 5.40 -13.06 2.04
N THR A 149 4.57 -13.10 0.98
CA THR A 149 3.14 -13.31 1.10
C THR A 149 2.83 -14.79 1.34
N ARG A 150 2.09 -15.10 2.40
CA ARG A 150 1.59 -16.45 2.71
C ARG A 150 0.19 -16.66 2.16
N ARG A 151 -0.65 -15.64 2.22
CA ARG A 151 -2.03 -15.65 1.70
C ARG A 151 -2.54 -14.23 1.50
N LEU A 152 -3.66 -14.09 0.80
CA LEU A 152 -4.39 -12.83 0.62
C LEU A 152 -5.57 -12.75 1.60
N PRO A 153 -6.07 -11.54 1.93
CA PRO A 153 -5.60 -10.24 1.45
C PRO A 153 -4.20 -9.89 1.96
N TYR A 154 -3.48 -8.97 1.25
CA TYR A 154 -2.13 -8.58 1.59
C TYR A 154 -2.12 -7.66 2.83
N ASP A 155 -1.94 -8.26 3.98
CA ASP A 155 -1.80 -7.60 5.28
C ASP A 155 -0.68 -8.29 6.08
N ARG A 156 -0.03 -7.57 7.00
CA ARG A 156 1.13 -8.08 7.74
C ARG A 156 0.91 -9.45 8.39
N PRO A 157 -0.24 -9.75 9.06
CA PRO A 157 -0.48 -11.09 9.61
C PRO A 157 -0.52 -12.21 8.58
N GLN A 158 -0.72 -11.88 7.30
CA GLN A 158 -0.77 -12.81 6.17
C GLN A 158 0.58 -12.95 5.45
N THR A 159 1.66 -12.42 6.03
CA THR A 159 3.02 -12.44 5.49
C THR A 159 3.98 -13.15 6.42
N SER A 160 5.21 -13.44 5.94
CA SER A 160 6.31 -13.91 6.79
C SER A 160 6.76 -12.89 7.83
N MET A 161 6.29 -11.63 7.73
CA MET A 161 6.56 -10.58 8.72
C MET A 161 5.68 -10.66 9.97
N ALA A 162 4.67 -11.54 10.02
CA ALA A 162 3.76 -11.69 11.15
C ALA A 162 4.46 -11.89 12.52
N PRO A 163 5.56 -12.67 12.64
CA PRO A 163 6.26 -12.85 13.90
C PRO A 163 7.05 -11.61 14.38
N PHE A 164 7.32 -10.65 13.49
CA PHE A 164 8.13 -9.49 13.79
C PHE A 164 7.25 -8.34 14.27
N ALA A 165 7.05 -8.23 15.59
CA ALA A 165 6.32 -7.12 16.20
C ALA A 165 7.06 -5.80 15.95
N MET A 166 6.34 -4.79 15.45
CA MET A 166 6.94 -3.48 15.17
C MET A 166 7.40 -2.80 16.47
N CYS A 167 8.64 -2.27 16.50
CA CYS A 167 9.06 -1.34 17.54
C CYS A 167 8.27 -0.02 17.46
N ALA A 168 8.38 0.83 18.48
CA ALA A 168 7.65 2.10 18.55
C ALA A 168 7.92 3.00 17.33
N ALA A 169 9.18 3.03 16.84
CA ALA A 169 9.55 3.84 15.67
C ALA A 169 8.90 3.30 14.38
N CYS A 170 8.97 1.99 14.13
CA CYS A 170 8.31 1.38 12.97
C CYS A 170 6.79 1.51 13.03
N ALA A 171 6.20 1.41 14.24
CA ALA A 171 4.77 1.59 14.42
C ALA A 171 4.31 3.04 14.16
N ARG A 172 5.14 4.04 14.49
CA ARG A 172 4.89 5.45 14.11
C ARG A 172 4.90 5.61 12.59
N ASP A 173 5.98 5.18 11.93
CA ASP A 173 6.10 5.27 10.46
C ASP A 173 4.95 4.56 9.74
N TYR A 174 4.54 3.40 10.26
CA TYR A 174 3.44 2.62 9.70
C TYR A 174 2.08 3.34 9.79
N ARG A 175 1.87 4.15 10.83
CA ARG A 175 0.61 4.87 11.09
C ARG A 175 0.60 6.30 10.57
N ASP A 176 1.74 6.87 10.23
CA ASP A 176 1.87 8.25 9.79
C ASP A 176 1.53 8.39 8.30
N PRO A 177 0.40 9.08 7.95
CA PRO A 177 -0.04 9.24 6.57
C PRO A 177 0.93 9.98 5.66
N VAL A 178 1.86 10.78 6.21
CA VAL A 178 2.86 11.50 5.42
C VAL A 178 4.15 10.70 5.24
N ASN A 179 4.30 9.59 5.94
CA ASN A 179 5.47 8.73 5.85
C ASN A 179 5.35 7.76 4.67
N ARG A 180 6.43 7.60 3.91
CA ARG A 180 6.49 6.65 2.78
C ARG A 180 6.36 5.16 3.18
N ARG A 181 6.34 4.88 4.48
CA ARG A 181 6.06 3.55 5.06
C ARG A 181 4.66 3.44 5.66
N PHE A 182 3.79 4.41 5.41
CA PHE A 182 2.40 4.34 5.82
C PHE A 182 1.75 3.07 5.27
N HIS A 183 1.30 2.17 6.18
CA HIS A 183 0.79 0.83 5.84
C HIS A 183 1.73 -0.01 4.94
N ALA A 184 3.05 0.16 5.09
CA ALA A 184 4.02 -0.75 4.49
C ALA A 184 4.08 -2.05 5.29
N GLU A 185 3.36 -3.09 4.86
CA GLU A 185 3.24 -4.36 5.59
C GLU A 185 4.60 -5.04 5.88
N PRO A 186 5.62 -4.92 4.99
CA PRO A 186 6.94 -5.52 5.24
C PRO A 186 7.86 -4.66 6.11
N ILE A 187 7.40 -3.53 6.68
CA ILE A 187 8.24 -2.64 7.49
C ILE A 187 8.95 -3.40 8.63
N GLY A 188 10.21 -3.10 8.81
CA GLY A 188 11.07 -3.52 9.90
C GLY A 188 12.33 -2.66 9.95
N CYS A 189 13.07 -2.73 11.04
CA CYS A 189 14.37 -2.09 11.21
C CYS A 189 15.29 -3.06 11.98
N PRO A 190 16.57 -2.74 12.22
CA PRO A 190 17.47 -3.60 12.97
C PRO A 190 16.95 -4.07 14.33
N ASP A 191 16.10 -3.25 14.99
CA ASP A 191 15.57 -3.56 16.32
C ASP A 191 14.37 -4.51 16.30
N CYS A 192 13.62 -4.58 15.20
CA CYS A 192 12.33 -5.29 15.18
C CYS A 192 12.05 -6.14 13.94
N GLY A 193 12.90 -6.08 12.94
CA GLY A 193 12.76 -6.85 11.71
C GLY A 193 13.68 -8.07 11.67
N PRO A 194 13.71 -8.78 10.54
CA PRO A 194 14.63 -9.88 10.33
C PRO A 194 16.09 -9.42 10.39
N LEU A 195 16.97 -10.32 10.82
CA LEU A 195 18.41 -10.09 10.89
C LEU A 195 19.14 -11.09 10.00
N LEU A 196 20.33 -10.71 9.52
CA LEU A 196 21.25 -11.63 8.88
C LEU A 196 21.82 -12.61 9.91
N SER A 197 21.99 -13.87 9.54
CA SER A 197 22.61 -14.89 10.40
C SER A 197 24.12 -14.69 10.61
N HIS A 198 24.75 -13.90 9.74
CA HIS A 198 26.17 -13.59 9.76
C HIS A 198 26.40 -12.09 9.59
N ALA A 199 27.55 -11.61 10.11
CA ALA A 199 27.96 -10.22 9.89
C ALA A 199 28.17 -9.93 8.39
N ILE A 200 27.83 -8.73 7.95
CA ILE A 200 27.97 -8.31 6.55
C ILE A 200 29.39 -8.54 6.03
N ALA A 201 30.42 -8.23 6.82
CA ALA A 201 31.82 -8.46 6.43
C ALA A 201 32.10 -9.94 6.10
N THR A 202 31.58 -10.86 6.90
CA THR A 202 31.73 -12.31 6.66
C THR A 202 31.04 -12.74 5.37
N ILE A 203 29.87 -12.18 5.08
CA ILE A 203 29.13 -12.43 3.84
C ILE A 203 29.91 -11.91 2.65
N VAL A 204 30.42 -10.68 2.72
CA VAL A 204 31.25 -10.07 1.66
C VAL A 204 32.50 -10.90 1.39
N ASP A 205 33.22 -11.35 2.40
CA ASP A 205 34.42 -12.18 2.25
C ASP A 205 34.07 -13.53 1.61
N ALA A 206 32.95 -14.12 1.97
CA ALA A 206 32.47 -15.35 1.35
C ALA A 206 32.17 -15.17 -0.15
N ILE A 207 31.48 -14.09 -0.51
CA ILE A 207 31.18 -13.76 -1.91
C ILE A 207 32.47 -13.50 -2.70
N ARG A 208 33.41 -12.71 -2.14
CA ARG A 208 34.69 -12.43 -2.78
C ARG A 208 35.52 -13.69 -2.99
N ALA A 209 35.38 -14.67 -2.11
CA ALA A 209 36.00 -16.00 -2.26
C ALA A 209 35.25 -16.95 -3.20
N GLY A 210 34.23 -16.46 -3.93
CA GLY A 210 33.43 -17.25 -4.88
C GLY A 210 32.47 -18.25 -4.21
N ARG A 211 32.20 -18.11 -2.94
CA ARG A 211 31.23 -18.96 -2.21
C ARG A 211 29.81 -18.45 -2.36
N ILE A 212 28.85 -19.37 -2.36
CA ILE A 212 27.41 -19.07 -2.27
C ILE A 212 27.07 -18.85 -0.79
N VAL A 213 26.34 -17.78 -0.48
CA VAL A 213 25.88 -17.39 0.86
C VAL A 213 24.39 -17.24 0.90
#